data_bc7a3cf77a271b52537519e254d32879
#
_entry.id   bc7a3cf77a271b52537519e254d32879
#
_cell.length_a   1.000
_cell.length_b   1.000
_cell.length_c   1.000
_cell.angle_alpha   90.00
_cell.angle_beta   90.00
_cell.angle_gamma   90.00
#
_symmetry.space_group_name_H-M   'P 1'
#
loop_
_entity.id
_entity.type
_entity.pdbx_description
1 polymer ?
#
loop_
_entity_poly.entity_id
_entity_poly.type
_entity_poly.pdbx_seq_one_letter_code
_entity_poly.pdbx_strand_id
1 'polypeptide(L)'
;LLDNISNSDIFYYSGISAGILDENQKQQLIKVGATADVCAFDFNFRHQLHYDKNRSQSLFIEINNYVNINFVSYDDVKDLFKIKKPNEIFNLLNNEKNLILLRYKNSIIFKNLDQDIKTITVPHGEVVDTTAAGDAFNGSFLALMNNGKNTSIEEIILKSHAVTREVIKYKGAIIKKNQMPKLSI
;
A
#
# COMPACT_ATOMS: atom_id res chain seq x y z
N LEU A 1 -3.08 21.35 -10.89
CA LEU A 1 -2.74 20.17 -10.09
C LEU A 1 -3.80 19.07 -10.22
N LEU A 2 -5.08 19.44 -10.09
CA LEU A 2 -6.22 18.48 -10.18
C LEU A 2 -6.27 17.82 -11.57
N ASP A 3 -6.08 18.59 -12.65
CA ASP A 3 -6.06 18.08 -14.02
C ASP A 3 -4.91 17.08 -14.25
N ASN A 4 -3.79 17.25 -13.57
CA ASN A 4 -2.66 16.34 -13.69
C ASN A 4 -2.92 15.00 -12.97
N ILE A 5 -3.72 14.99 -11.91
CA ILE A 5 -4.09 13.76 -11.20
C ILE A 5 -5.14 12.97 -12.00
N SER A 6 -6.17 13.65 -12.52
CA SER A 6 -7.23 13.02 -13.31
C SER A 6 -6.76 12.40 -14.64
N ASN A 7 -5.57 12.76 -15.10
CA ASN A 7 -4.94 12.21 -16.31
C ASN A 7 -3.73 11.31 -15.99
N SER A 8 -3.57 10.86 -14.75
CA SER A 8 -2.49 9.95 -14.37
C SER A 8 -2.95 8.50 -14.44
N ASP A 9 -2.09 7.63 -14.98
CA ASP A 9 -2.32 6.18 -14.97
C ASP A 9 -2.47 5.66 -13.53
N ILE A 10 -1.63 6.17 -12.62
CA ILE A 10 -1.64 5.77 -11.21
C ILE A 10 -1.56 7.00 -10.31
N PHE A 11 -2.48 7.12 -9.38
CA PHE A 11 -2.39 8.06 -8.28
C PHE A 11 -2.18 7.31 -6.96
N TYR A 12 -1.05 7.58 -6.29
CA TYR A 12 -0.70 6.97 -5.02
C TYR A 12 -0.61 8.02 -3.90
N TYR A 13 -1.23 7.72 -2.78
CA TYR A 13 -1.12 8.54 -1.56
C TYR A 13 -1.20 7.65 -0.32
N SER A 14 -0.95 8.23 0.86
CA SER A 14 -0.86 7.47 2.10
C SER A 14 -1.61 8.12 3.26
N GLY A 15 -1.76 7.39 4.36
CA GLY A 15 -2.26 7.93 5.62
C GLY A 15 -1.43 9.10 6.14
N ILE A 16 -0.13 9.18 5.83
CA ILE A 16 0.68 10.36 6.13
C ILE A 16 0.19 11.56 5.32
N SER A 17 0.01 11.40 4.00
CA SER A 17 -0.50 12.46 3.13
C SER A 17 -1.87 12.96 3.60
N ALA A 18 -2.77 12.03 3.91
CA ALA A 18 -4.10 12.38 4.43
C ALA A 18 -4.03 13.04 5.82
N GLY A 19 -3.08 12.61 6.67
CA GLY A 19 -2.96 13.09 8.05
C GLY A 19 -2.50 14.54 8.20
N ILE A 20 -1.82 15.10 7.20
CA ILE A 20 -1.33 16.49 7.20
C ILE A 20 -2.33 17.49 6.62
N LEU A 21 -3.43 17.02 6.04
CA LEU A 21 -4.45 17.84 5.39
C LEU A 21 -5.60 18.17 6.34
N ASP A 22 -6.26 19.32 6.11
CA ASP A 22 -7.55 19.63 6.75
C ASP A 22 -8.70 18.79 6.15
N GLU A 23 -9.87 18.82 6.76
CA GLU A 23 -10.99 17.96 6.35
C GLU A 23 -11.47 18.23 4.92
N ASN A 24 -11.48 19.50 4.47
CA ASN A 24 -11.88 19.85 3.12
C ASN A 24 -10.85 19.34 2.09
N GLN A 25 -9.57 19.47 2.42
CA GLN A 25 -8.48 18.98 1.58
C GLN A 25 -8.47 17.46 1.50
N LYS A 26 -8.79 16.74 2.60
CA LYS A 26 -8.93 15.28 2.59
C LYS A 26 -10.04 14.84 1.62
N GLN A 27 -11.20 15.49 1.71
CA GLN A 27 -12.33 15.19 0.81
C GLN A 27 -11.98 15.48 -0.65
N GLN A 28 -11.23 16.54 -0.94
CA GLN A 28 -10.75 16.83 -2.28
C GLN A 28 -9.74 15.77 -2.74
N LEU A 29 -8.80 15.37 -1.88
CA LEU A 29 -7.81 14.33 -2.19
C LEU A 29 -8.48 13.01 -2.59
N ILE A 30 -9.48 12.56 -1.81
CA ILE A 30 -10.24 11.33 -2.08
C ILE A 30 -10.95 11.43 -3.44
N LYS A 31 -11.69 12.51 -3.67
CA LYS A 31 -12.46 12.71 -4.92
C LYS A 31 -11.55 12.76 -6.15
N VAL A 32 -10.45 13.48 -6.05
CA VAL A 32 -9.50 13.63 -7.16
C VAL A 32 -8.73 12.33 -7.39
N GLY A 33 -8.32 11.64 -6.32
CA GLY A 33 -7.68 10.33 -6.44
C GLY A 33 -8.56 9.30 -7.17
N ALA A 34 -9.87 9.34 -6.90
CA ALA A 34 -10.84 8.47 -7.57
C ALA A 34 -11.02 8.74 -9.07
N THR A 35 -10.44 9.79 -9.63
CA THR A 35 -10.48 10.10 -11.07
C THR A 35 -9.28 9.56 -11.85
N ALA A 36 -8.24 9.06 -11.20
CA ALA A 36 -7.13 8.38 -11.83
C ALA A 36 -7.56 6.99 -12.33
N ASP A 37 -6.88 6.44 -13.33
CA ASP A 37 -7.16 5.10 -13.84
C ASP A 37 -6.99 4.04 -12.74
N VAL A 38 -5.93 4.19 -11.94
CA VAL A 38 -5.69 3.39 -10.74
C VAL A 38 -5.39 4.32 -9.57
N CYS A 39 -6.20 4.23 -8.52
CA CYS A 39 -5.95 4.90 -7.25
C CYS A 39 -5.43 3.89 -6.23
N ALA A 40 -4.28 4.15 -5.62
CA ALA A 40 -3.65 3.30 -4.63
C ALA A 40 -3.44 4.05 -3.30
N PHE A 41 -3.73 3.38 -2.20
CA PHE A 41 -3.59 3.94 -0.86
C PHE A 41 -2.71 3.05 0.02
N ASP A 42 -1.73 3.66 0.69
CA ASP A 42 -0.97 3.03 1.77
C ASP A 42 -1.50 3.51 3.12
N PHE A 43 -1.96 2.60 3.94
CA PHE A 43 -2.47 2.92 5.27
C PHE A 43 -1.45 3.69 6.10
N ASN A 44 -0.22 3.28 6.15
CA ASN A 44 0.92 3.99 6.75
C ASN A 44 0.50 4.91 7.93
N PHE A 45 -0.22 4.32 8.90
CA PHE A 45 -0.85 5.04 10.00
C PHE A 45 0.20 5.59 10.96
N ARG A 46 0.07 6.87 11.33
CA ARG A 46 0.94 7.55 12.29
C ARG A 46 0.09 8.25 13.35
N HIS A 47 0.15 7.77 14.58
CA HIS A 47 -0.61 8.33 15.71
C HIS A 47 -0.45 9.84 15.84
N GLN A 48 0.74 10.38 15.56
CA GLN A 48 1.03 11.80 15.66
C GLN A 48 0.26 12.67 14.66
N LEU A 49 -0.19 12.09 13.55
CA LEU A 49 -0.97 12.77 12.51
C LEU A 49 -2.47 12.48 12.62
N HIS A 50 -2.85 11.53 13.47
CA HIS A 50 -4.19 11.00 13.56
C HIS A 50 -4.65 10.94 15.03
N TYR A 51 -4.79 12.12 15.66
CA TYR A 51 -5.07 12.23 17.09
C TYR A 51 -6.45 11.66 17.50
N ASP A 52 -7.46 11.79 16.64
CA ASP A 52 -8.77 11.20 16.86
C ASP A 52 -8.86 9.86 16.14
N LYS A 53 -8.80 8.80 16.92
CA LYS A 53 -8.80 7.42 16.42
C LYS A 53 -10.10 7.07 15.69
N ASN A 54 -11.25 7.52 16.18
CA ASN A 54 -12.54 7.22 15.57
C ASN A 54 -12.68 7.92 14.22
N ARG A 55 -12.27 9.19 14.14
CA ARG A 55 -12.23 9.93 12.87
C ARG A 55 -11.24 9.26 11.89
N SER A 56 -10.10 8.82 12.36
CA SER A 56 -9.13 8.13 11.52
C SER A 56 -9.68 6.80 10.99
N GLN A 57 -10.35 6.01 11.83
CA GLN A 57 -11.02 4.79 11.38
C GLN A 57 -12.03 5.08 10.28
N SER A 58 -12.90 6.07 10.48
CA SER A 58 -13.92 6.48 9.48
C SER A 58 -13.27 6.94 8.18
N LEU A 59 -12.23 7.77 8.26
CA LEU A 59 -11.49 8.26 7.11
C LEU A 59 -10.86 7.12 6.29
N PHE A 60 -10.18 6.17 6.94
CA PHE A 60 -9.52 5.06 6.23
C PHE A 60 -10.53 4.10 5.59
N ILE A 61 -11.68 3.88 6.24
CA ILE A 61 -12.79 3.12 5.64
C ILE A 61 -13.39 3.88 4.46
N GLU A 62 -13.58 5.20 4.58
CA GLU A 62 -14.05 6.03 3.49
C GLU A 62 -13.10 5.98 2.29
N ILE A 63 -11.80 6.18 2.50
CA ILE A 63 -10.78 6.09 1.45
C ILE A 63 -10.86 4.73 0.73
N ASN A 64 -11.02 3.63 1.47
CA ASN A 64 -11.13 2.30 0.89
C ASN A 64 -12.26 2.19 -0.16
N ASN A 65 -13.31 2.99 -0.06
CA ASN A 65 -14.40 2.95 -1.03
C ASN A 65 -14.05 3.60 -2.39
N TYR A 66 -12.96 4.36 -2.44
CA TYR A 66 -12.58 5.15 -3.60
C TYR A 66 -11.24 4.73 -4.24
N VAL A 67 -10.56 3.75 -3.68
CA VAL A 67 -9.27 3.28 -4.19
C VAL A 67 -9.39 1.89 -4.81
N ASN A 68 -8.47 1.56 -5.73
CA ASN A 68 -8.40 0.26 -6.37
C ASN A 68 -7.44 -0.69 -5.63
N ILE A 69 -6.44 -0.13 -4.94
CA ILE A 69 -5.40 -0.91 -4.25
C ILE A 69 -5.18 -0.35 -2.86
N ASN A 70 -5.20 -1.23 -1.86
CA ASN A 70 -4.83 -0.92 -0.50
C ASN A 70 -3.55 -1.66 -0.11
N PHE A 71 -2.52 -0.91 0.26
CA PHE A 71 -1.34 -1.44 0.94
C PHE A 71 -1.52 -1.31 2.44
N VAL A 72 -1.46 -2.41 3.15
CA VAL A 72 -1.76 -2.47 4.58
C VAL A 72 -0.63 -3.15 5.33
N SER A 73 -0.17 -2.57 6.43
CA SER A 73 0.68 -3.24 7.41
C SER A 73 -0.19 -3.69 8.59
N TYR A 74 -0.06 -4.94 9.02
CA TYR A 74 -0.80 -5.43 10.17
C TYR A 74 -0.50 -4.60 11.43
N ASP A 75 0.75 -4.20 11.62
CA ASP A 75 1.16 -3.40 12.78
C ASP A 75 0.50 -2.01 12.80
N ASP A 76 0.29 -1.40 11.63
CA ASP A 76 -0.40 -0.10 11.53
C ASP A 76 -1.90 -0.22 11.85
N VAL A 77 -2.54 -1.29 11.41
CA VAL A 77 -4.01 -1.41 11.49
C VAL A 77 -4.52 -2.13 12.72
N LYS A 78 -3.72 -3.01 13.35
CA LYS A 78 -4.15 -3.72 14.56
C LYS A 78 -4.52 -2.76 15.69
N ASP A 79 -3.74 -1.70 15.87
CA ASP A 79 -3.97 -0.70 16.90
C ASP A 79 -5.08 0.28 16.51
N LEU A 80 -5.15 0.66 15.24
CA LEU A 80 -6.18 1.56 14.72
C LEU A 80 -7.57 0.91 14.86
N PHE A 81 -7.73 -0.30 14.36
CA PHE A 81 -9.03 -0.99 14.30
C PHE A 81 -9.24 -2.03 15.41
N LYS A 82 -8.27 -2.21 16.32
CA LYS A 82 -8.32 -3.20 17.42
C LYS A 82 -8.52 -4.64 16.92
N ILE A 83 -8.03 -4.95 15.71
CA ILE A 83 -8.10 -6.30 15.15
C ILE A 83 -7.11 -7.23 15.87
N LYS A 84 -7.54 -8.50 16.05
CA LYS A 84 -6.74 -9.53 16.73
C LYS A 84 -6.08 -10.51 15.77
N LYS A 85 -6.69 -10.72 14.61
CA LYS A 85 -6.19 -11.63 13.57
C LYS A 85 -6.02 -10.88 12.24
N PRO A 86 -4.97 -11.19 11.46
CA PRO A 86 -4.72 -10.49 10.19
C PRO A 86 -5.92 -10.48 9.24
N ASN A 87 -6.61 -11.59 9.13
CA ASN A 87 -7.72 -11.74 8.18
C ASN A 87 -8.95 -10.87 8.51
N GLU A 88 -9.05 -10.35 9.74
CA GLU A 88 -10.16 -9.46 10.12
C GLU A 88 -10.18 -8.17 9.29
N ILE A 89 -9.01 -7.75 8.77
CA ILE A 89 -8.91 -6.56 7.93
C ILE A 89 -9.71 -6.70 6.62
N PHE A 90 -9.77 -7.90 6.04
CA PHE A 90 -10.49 -8.14 4.80
C PHE A 90 -12.02 -8.05 4.97
N ASN A 91 -12.53 -8.33 6.18
CA ASN A 91 -13.93 -8.11 6.51
C ASN A 91 -14.23 -6.62 6.73
N LEU A 92 -13.27 -5.91 7.35
CA LEU A 92 -13.40 -4.49 7.64
C LEU A 92 -13.34 -3.64 6.36
N LEU A 93 -12.43 -3.98 5.46
CA LEU A 93 -12.23 -3.32 4.16
C LEU A 93 -13.00 -4.05 3.05
N ASN A 94 -14.16 -4.60 3.35
CA ASN A 94 -14.93 -5.41 2.40
C ASN A 94 -15.47 -4.57 1.23
N ASN A 95 -14.63 -4.42 0.20
CA ASN A 95 -14.98 -3.82 -1.07
C ASN A 95 -14.56 -4.78 -2.19
N GLU A 96 -15.51 -5.24 -2.99
CA GLU A 96 -15.29 -6.23 -4.05
C GLU A 96 -14.43 -5.70 -5.22
N LYS A 97 -14.24 -4.39 -5.27
CA LYS A 97 -13.48 -3.72 -6.35
C LYS A 97 -12.01 -3.51 -6.04
N ASN A 98 -11.57 -3.87 -4.83
CA ASN A 98 -10.23 -3.51 -4.38
C ASN A 98 -9.32 -4.72 -4.24
N LEU A 99 -8.08 -4.55 -4.67
CA LEU A 99 -6.97 -5.40 -4.27
C LEU A 99 -6.46 -4.93 -2.89
N ILE A 100 -6.44 -5.83 -1.93
CA ILE A 100 -5.90 -5.56 -0.58
C ILE A 100 -4.65 -6.40 -0.38
N LEU A 101 -3.54 -5.76 -0.07
CA LEU A 101 -2.24 -6.37 0.18
C LEU A 101 -1.86 -6.12 1.65
N LEU A 102 -1.95 -7.15 2.48
CA LEU A 102 -1.63 -7.09 3.91
C LEU A 102 -0.25 -7.69 4.18
N ARG A 103 0.69 -6.88 4.65
CA ARG A 103 1.99 -7.32 5.15
C ARG A 103 1.84 -7.80 6.60
N TYR A 104 2.18 -9.06 6.85
CA TYR A 104 2.14 -9.66 8.17
C TYR A 104 3.31 -10.64 8.36
N LYS A 105 4.22 -10.32 9.28
CA LYS A 105 5.44 -11.11 9.50
C LYS A 105 6.18 -11.37 8.17
N ASN A 106 6.42 -12.64 7.86
CA ASN A 106 7.10 -13.10 6.66
C ASN A 106 6.13 -13.46 5.54
N SER A 107 4.96 -12.85 5.54
CA SER A 107 3.93 -13.18 4.56
C SER A 107 3.25 -11.92 4.06
N ILE A 108 2.81 -12.02 2.82
CA ILE A 108 1.85 -11.09 2.24
C ILE A 108 0.55 -11.87 2.04
N ILE A 109 -0.48 -11.44 2.75
CA ILE A 109 -1.82 -11.96 2.60
C ILE A 109 -2.56 -10.98 1.69
N PHE A 110 -3.17 -11.45 0.64
CA PHE A 110 -3.88 -10.57 -0.27
C PHE A 110 -5.25 -11.11 -0.64
N LYS A 111 -6.16 -10.19 -0.89
CA LYS A 111 -7.49 -10.44 -1.41
C LYS A 111 -7.60 -9.72 -2.76
N ASN A 112 -7.82 -10.47 -3.83
CA ASN A 112 -7.98 -9.95 -5.17
C ASN A 112 -9.47 -9.69 -5.50
N LEU A 113 -9.73 -9.28 -6.73
CA LEU A 113 -11.09 -9.00 -7.23
C LEU A 113 -12.00 -10.22 -7.23
N ASP A 114 -11.46 -11.43 -7.30
CA ASP A 114 -12.21 -12.70 -7.23
C ASP A 114 -12.60 -13.07 -5.79
N GLN A 115 -12.28 -12.20 -4.83
CA GLN A 115 -12.56 -12.35 -3.39
C GLN A 115 -11.79 -13.48 -2.70
N ASP A 116 -10.92 -14.19 -3.40
CA ASP A 116 -10.04 -15.19 -2.81
C ASP A 116 -8.96 -14.55 -1.94
N ILE A 117 -8.81 -15.07 -0.73
CA ILE A 117 -7.73 -14.67 0.16
C ILE A 117 -6.59 -15.68 0.03
N LYS A 118 -5.46 -15.19 -0.44
CA LYS A 118 -4.24 -15.99 -0.63
C LYS A 118 -3.12 -15.49 0.27
N THR A 119 -2.20 -16.38 0.62
CA THR A 119 -1.02 -16.06 1.43
C THR A 119 0.24 -16.47 0.70
N ILE A 120 1.17 -15.55 0.57
CA ILE A 120 2.50 -15.80 0.03
C ILE A 120 3.52 -15.64 1.16
N THR A 121 4.26 -16.70 1.44
CA THR A 121 5.42 -16.61 2.32
C THR A 121 6.58 -15.99 1.53
N VAL A 122 7.15 -14.93 2.08
CA VAL A 122 8.25 -14.21 1.43
C VAL A 122 9.58 -14.50 2.14
N PRO A 123 10.67 -14.64 1.40
CA PRO A 123 11.96 -14.98 1.99
C PRO A 123 12.50 -13.83 2.85
N HIS A 124 13.14 -14.20 3.96
CA HIS A 124 13.89 -13.24 4.78
C HIS A 124 15.09 -12.69 4.02
N GLY A 125 15.53 -11.51 4.41
CA GLY A 125 16.75 -10.86 3.96
C GLY A 125 17.58 -10.34 5.12
N GLU A 126 18.79 -9.96 4.82
CA GLU A 126 19.59 -9.16 5.72
C GLU A 126 18.93 -7.79 5.90
N VAL A 127 18.80 -7.34 7.15
CA VAL A 127 18.12 -6.09 7.49
C VAL A 127 19.11 -5.17 8.18
N VAL A 128 19.45 -4.08 7.53
CA VAL A 128 20.26 -2.98 8.09
C VAL A 128 19.37 -1.82 8.49
N ASP A 129 18.41 -1.45 7.63
CA ASP A 129 17.48 -0.35 7.87
C ASP A 129 16.14 -0.62 7.15
N THR A 130 15.05 -0.56 7.88
CA THR A 130 13.70 -0.76 7.33
C THR A 130 13.04 0.52 6.81
N THR A 131 13.77 1.65 6.84
CA THR A 131 13.29 2.91 6.27
C THR A 131 12.94 2.72 4.79
N ALA A 132 11.79 3.21 4.41
CA ALA A 132 11.24 3.06 3.05
C ALA A 132 11.00 1.61 2.55
N ALA A 133 11.01 0.60 3.41
CA ALA A 133 10.67 -0.77 3.00
C ALA A 133 9.26 -0.85 2.40
N GLY A 134 8.29 -0.16 3.00
CA GLY A 134 6.93 -0.02 2.47
C GLY A 134 6.89 0.69 1.13
N ASP A 135 7.56 1.83 1.04
CA ASP A 135 7.60 2.63 -0.20
C ASP A 135 8.27 1.86 -1.35
N ALA A 136 9.36 1.14 -1.07
CA ALA A 136 10.04 0.29 -2.05
C ALA A 136 9.13 -0.83 -2.57
N PHE A 137 8.38 -1.48 -1.68
CA PHE A 137 7.40 -2.50 -2.06
C PHE A 137 6.28 -1.89 -2.89
N ASN A 138 5.62 -0.85 -2.39
CA ASN A 138 4.47 -0.23 -3.03
C ASN A 138 4.83 0.34 -4.41
N GLY A 139 5.94 1.08 -4.49
CA GLY A 139 6.39 1.67 -5.75
C GLY A 139 6.76 0.63 -6.81
N SER A 140 7.49 -0.45 -6.42
CA SER A 140 7.80 -1.52 -7.35
C SER A 140 6.57 -2.34 -7.76
N PHE A 141 5.63 -2.57 -6.85
CA PHE A 141 4.37 -3.23 -7.14
C PHE A 141 3.55 -2.46 -8.18
N LEU A 142 3.36 -1.18 -7.98
CA LEU A 142 2.61 -0.31 -8.90
C LEU A 142 3.29 -0.23 -10.27
N ALA A 143 4.61 -0.10 -10.31
CA ALA A 143 5.38 -0.07 -11.55
C ALA A 143 5.26 -1.39 -12.34
N LEU A 144 5.37 -2.53 -11.67
CA LEU A 144 5.24 -3.85 -12.31
C LEU A 144 3.81 -4.11 -12.77
N MET A 145 2.81 -3.68 -12.00
CA MET A 145 1.41 -3.81 -12.37
C MET A 145 1.09 -3.00 -13.64
N ASN A 146 1.60 -1.77 -13.73
CA ASN A 146 1.37 -0.89 -14.87
C ASN A 146 2.03 -1.40 -16.17
N ASN A 147 3.20 -2.02 -16.06
CA ASN A 147 3.98 -2.47 -17.21
C ASN A 147 3.81 -3.96 -17.55
N GLY A 148 3.33 -4.77 -16.64
CA GLY A 148 3.28 -6.23 -16.74
C GLY A 148 1.98 -6.77 -17.32
N LYS A 149 1.80 -6.68 -18.64
CA LYS A 149 0.61 -7.21 -19.36
C LYS A 149 0.47 -8.71 -19.24
N ASN A 150 0.40 -9.47 -18.39
CA ASN A 150 0.19 -10.92 -18.19
C ASN A 150 0.96 -11.47 -16.97
N THR A 151 1.38 -10.62 -16.07
CA THR A 151 2.07 -11.05 -14.84
C THR A 151 1.02 -11.28 -13.75
N SER A 152 1.08 -12.42 -13.07
CA SER A 152 0.16 -12.68 -11.95
C SER A 152 0.47 -11.76 -10.75
N ILE A 153 -0.55 -11.53 -9.92
CA ILE A 153 -0.39 -10.74 -8.68
C ILE A 153 0.67 -11.37 -7.76
N GLU A 154 0.71 -12.69 -7.69
CA GLU A 154 1.69 -13.45 -6.91
C GLU A 154 3.13 -13.16 -7.38
N GLU A 155 3.35 -13.14 -8.68
CA GLU A 155 4.66 -12.84 -9.26
C GLU A 155 5.06 -11.38 -9.03
N ILE A 156 4.12 -10.44 -9.18
CA ILE A 156 4.34 -9.02 -8.86
C ILE A 156 4.73 -8.86 -7.40
N ILE A 157 4.03 -9.52 -6.47
CA ILE A 157 4.35 -9.51 -5.04
C ILE A 157 5.79 -9.99 -4.79
N LEU A 158 6.17 -11.13 -5.36
CA LEU A 158 7.52 -11.69 -5.17
C LEU A 158 8.62 -10.79 -5.73
N LYS A 159 8.42 -10.24 -6.92
CA LYS A 159 9.36 -9.27 -7.53
C LYS A 159 9.47 -8.00 -6.69
N SER A 160 8.36 -7.46 -6.22
CA SER A 160 8.34 -6.26 -5.37
C SER A 160 9.01 -6.50 -4.02
N HIS A 161 8.80 -7.68 -3.44
CA HIS A 161 9.50 -8.07 -2.22
C HIS A 161 11.01 -8.22 -2.44
N ALA A 162 11.46 -8.70 -3.60
CA ALA A 162 12.88 -8.77 -3.94
C ALA A 162 13.53 -7.36 -3.99
N VAL A 163 12.83 -6.36 -4.52
CA VAL A 163 13.27 -4.95 -4.46
C VAL A 163 13.38 -4.47 -3.02
N THR A 164 12.34 -4.70 -2.23
CA THR A 164 12.32 -4.32 -0.82
C THR A 164 13.51 -4.92 -0.05
N ARG A 165 13.78 -6.22 -0.26
CA ARG A 165 14.91 -6.92 0.38
C ARG A 165 16.25 -6.30 0.01
N GLU A 166 16.39 -5.79 -1.18
CA GLU A 166 17.62 -5.10 -1.59
C GLU A 166 17.74 -3.75 -0.91
N VAL A 167 16.65 -2.96 -0.87
CA VAL A 167 16.64 -1.64 -0.24
C VAL A 167 17.00 -1.71 1.24
N ILE A 168 16.45 -2.65 1.99
CA ILE A 168 16.66 -2.77 3.44
C ILE A 168 18.05 -3.24 3.88
N LYS A 169 18.92 -3.65 2.93
CA LYS A 169 20.34 -3.95 3.20
C LYS A 169 21.20 -2.70 3.40
N TYR A 170 20.67 -1.53 3.08
CA TYR A 170 21.42 -0.29 3.12
C TYR A 170 20.78 0.69 4.11
N LYS A 171 21.60 1.58 4.65
CA LYS A 171 21.13 2.64 5.54
C LYS A 171 20.44 3.75 4.76
N GLY A 172 19.24 4.14 5.20
CA GLY A 172 18.45 5.22 4.61
C GLY A 172 17.44 4.75 3.58
N ALA A 173 16.65 5.70 3.06
CA ALA A 173 15.51 5.42 2.19
C ALA A 173 15.88 5.20 0.72
N ILE A 174 17.03 5.70 0.28
CA ILE A 174 17.43 5.72 -1.13
C ILE A 174 18.76 4.97 -1.31
N ILE A 175 18.74 3.94 -2.12
CA ILE A 175 19.94 3.18 -2.50
C ILE A 175 20.46 3.64 -3.87
N LYS A 176 21.75 3.35 -4.14
CA LYS A 176 22.33 3.73 -5.42
C LYS A 176 21.70 2.94 -6.57
N LYS A 177 21.55 3.57 -7.73
CA LYS A 177 20.92 2.97 -8.91
C LYS A 177 21.56 1.63 -9.33
N ASN A 178 22.86 1.49 -9.18
CA ASN A 178 23.57 0.25 -9.50
C ASN A 178 23.37 -0.88 -8.46
N GLN A 179 22.75 -0.59 -7.32
CA GLN A 179 22.39 -1.55 -6.29
C GLN A 179 20.94 -2.03 -6.43
N MET A 180 20.14 -1.36 -7.26
CA MET A 180 18.76 -1.77 -7.53
C MET A 180 18.74 -3.10 -8.30
N PRO A 181 17.91 -4.07 -7.91
CA PRO A 181 17.74 -5.30 -8.67
C PRO A 181 17.19 -4.98 -10.06
N LYS A 182 17.70 -5.68 -11.07
CA LYS A 182 17.11 -5.59 -12.42
C LYS A 182 15.79 -6.36 -12.40
N LEU A 183 14.69 -5.64 -12.49
CA LEU A 183 13.39 -6.24 -12.71
C LEU A 183 13.27 -6.54 -14.21
N SER A 184 13.21 -7.82 -14.59
CA SER A 184 12.76 -8.21 -15.91
C SER A 184 11.24 -7.97 -15.97
N ILE A 185 10.86 -6.94 -16.68
CA ILE A 185 9.47 -6.56 -17.00
C ILE A 185 9.03 -7.37 -18.21
#